data_7d795a7dda4fe0240f6d913b73863adf
#
_entry.id   7d795a7dda4fe0240f6d913b73863adf
#
_cell.length_a   1.000
_cell.length_b   1.000
_cell.length_c   1.000
_cell.angle_alpha   90.00
_cell.angle_beta   90.00
_cell.angle_gamma   90.00
#
_symmetry.space_group_name_H-M   'P 1'
#
loop_
_entity.id
_entity.type
_entity.pdbx_description
1 polymer ?
#
loop_
_entity_poly.entity_id
_entity_poly.type
_entity_poly.pdbx_seq_one_letter_code
_entity_poly.pdbx_strand_id
1 'polypeptide(L)'
;MKKSAKIIGCGLSGITAAVLLKEKGYHVEIFETRPHIGGNCYDGLVCNTLVHHYGPHIFHTDDTEVFSFLSRYTEWIPFELKPKGDSRLGRISLPYSKKTISEIGRELSQEEIVEYIFKEYSEKQWGVPFDEIPKTITNRIPKTADCDDPTWFEGQKYQCLPKDGYTAMFERMLEDITVHLNCSENQWVTERQEDDLIVYTGKIDSYFNSIYGKLPYRSLEFKHRVLCEKQDTFIVNQNNSTTDYTRQY
;
A
#
# COMPACT_ATOMS: atom_id res chain seq x y z
N MET A 1 -20.80 27.37 18.71
CA MET A 1 -20.16 27.42 17.38
C MET A 1 -20.15 26.02 16.79
N LYS A 2 -20.34 25.86 15.48
CA LYS A 2 -20.26 24.57 14.83
C LYS A 2 -18.80 24.13 14.82
N LYS A 3 -18.47 22.96 15.37
CA LYS A 3 -17.08 22.45 15.35
C LYS A 3 -16.67 22.22 13.91
N SER A 4 -15.49 22.68 13.50
CA SER A 4 -14.97 22.44 12.16
C SER A 4 -13.60 21.73 12.20
N ALA A 5 -13.30 21.00 11.14
CA ALA A 5 -12.05 20.28 10.97
C ALA A 5 -11.55 20.40 9.53
N LYS A 6 -10.26 20.66 9.38
CA LYS A 6 -9.55 20.66 8.10
C LYS A 6 -8.61 19.44 8.07
N ILE A 7 -8.73 18.64 7.05
CA ILE A 7 -7.91 17.43 6.88
C ILE A 7 -7.00 17.64 5.68
N ILE A 8 -5.72 17.43 5.88
CA ILE A 8 -4.70 17.58 4.85
C ILE A 8 -4.24 16.19 4.40
N GLY A 9 -4.58 15.88 3.15
CA GLY A 9 -4.38 14.59 2.52
C GLY A 9 -5.66 13.75 2.46
N CYS A 10 -6.03 13.32 1.24
CA CYS A 10 -7.20 12.48 0.95
C CYS A 10 -6.82 11.02 0.69
N GLY A 11 -5.82 10.51 1.41
CA GLY A 11 -5.52 9.08 1.50
C GLY A 11 -6.42 8.38 2.52
N LEU A 12 -6.28 7.06 2.67
CA LEU A 12 -7.09 6.25 3.58
C LEU A 12 -7.17 6.84 4.99
N SER A 13 -6.04 7.30 5.55
CA SER A 13 -6.01 7.88 6.90
C SER A 13 -6.83 9.17 7.00
N GLY A 14 -6.70 10.08 6.02
CA GLY A 14 -7.46 11.33 5.99
C GLY A 14 -8.95 11.10 5.79
N ILE A 15 -9.31 10.20 4.88
CA ILE A 15 -10.71 9.80 4.63
C ILE A 15 -11.34 9.20 5.88
N THR A 16 -10.65 8.28 6.56
CA THR A 16 -11.13 7.68 7.80
C THR A 16 -11.33 8.73 8.90
N ALA A 17 -10.37 9.63 9.07
CA ALA A 17 -10.48 10.73 10.03
C ALA A 17 -11.68 11.64 9.71
N ALA A 18 -11.92 11.92 8.43
CA ALA A 18 -13.04 12.73 7.96
C ALA A 18 -14.39 12.12 8.34
N VAL A 19 -14.57 10.84 8.06
CA VAL A 19 -15.79 10.10 8.41
C VAL A 19 -16.04 10.14 9.91
N LEU A 20 -15.04 9.79 10.71
CA LEU A 20 -15.16 9.74 12.17
C LEU A 20 -15.43 11.11 12.79
N LEU A 21 -14.86 12.18 12.24
CA LEU A 21 -15.11 13.55 12.71
C LEU A 21 -16.50 14.03 12.28
N LYS A 22 -16.94 13.71 11.06
CA LYS A 22 -18.31 13.99 10.62
C LYS A 22 -19.35 13.31 11.52
N GLU A 23 -19.14 12.04 11.88
CA GLU A 23 -20.00 11.30 12.81
C GLU A 23 -20.06 11.95 14.22
N LYS A 24 -18.99 12.65 14.61
CA LYS A 24 -18.92 13.45 15.85
C LYS A 24 -19.50 14.86 15.71
N GLY A 25 -20.12 15.19 14.58
CA GLY A 25 -20.79 16.47 14.32
C GLY A 25 -19.87 17.61 13.90
N TYR A 26 -18.64 17.33 13.46
CA TYR A 26 -17.78 18.34 12.86
C TYR A 26 -18.24 18.65 11.42
N HIS A 27 -18.07 19.90 11.02
CA HIS A 27 -18.03 20.27 9.61
C HIS A 27 -16.62 19.97 9.11
N VAL A 28 -16.49 19.08 8.11
CA VAL A 28 -15.20 18.57 7.68
C VAL A 28 -14.93 18.96 6.24
N GLU A 29 -13.73 19.45 5.97
CA GLU A 29 -13.21 19.68 4.63
C GLU A 29 -11.83 19.03 4.48
N ILE A 30 -11.59 18.44 3.31
CA ILE A 30 -10.33 17.76 2.99
C ILE A 30 -9.60 18.53 1.88
N PHE A 31 -8.29 18.70 2.04
CA PHE A 31 -7.39 19.32 1.06
C PHE A 31 -6.40 18.29 0.55
N GLU A 32 -6.41 18.03 -0.76
CA GLU A 32 -5.56 17.03 -1.43
C GLU A 32 -4.77 17.68 -2.56
N THR A 33 -3.48 17.41 -2.63
CA THR A 33 -2.59 17.94 -3.68
C THR A 33 -2.75 17.25 -5.01
N ARG A 34 -3.17 15.98 -5.01
CA ARG A 34 -3.39 15.17 -6.20
C ARG A 34 -4.72 15.52 -6.88
N PRO A 35 -4.87 15.19 -8.18
CA PRO A 35 -6.14 15.36 -8.90
C PRO A 35 -7.18 14.28 -8.57
N HIS A 36 -6.93 13.41 -7.60
CA HIS A 36 -7.79 12.28 -7.22
C HIS A 36 -7.76 12.02 -5.71
N ILE A 37 -8.78 11.38 -5.20
CA ILE A 37 -8.88 10.85 -3.83
C ILE A 37 -8.13 9.51 -3.69
N GLY A 38 -8.09 8.96 -2.47
CA GLY A 38 -7.60 7.60 -2.20
C GLY A 38 -6.09 7.50 -1.94
N GLY A 39 -5.33 8.57 -2.21
CA GLY A 39 -3.87 8.55 -1.99
C GLY A 39 -3.21 7.45 -2.82
N ASN A 40 -2.40 6.60 -2.19
CA ASN A 40 -1.76 5.48 -2.88
C ASN A 40 -2.70 4.28 -3.13
N CYS A 41 -3.88 4.25 -2.52
CA CYS A 41 -4.90 3.23 -2.81
C CYS A 41 -5.80 3.61 -3.99
N TYR A 42 -5.49 4.71 -4.70
CA TYR A 42 -6.24 5.10 -5.89
C TYR A 42 -6.19 4.02 -6.95
N ASP A 43 -7.36 3.63 -7.44
CA ASP A 43 -7.56 2.70 -8.53
C ASP A 43 -8.56 3.25 -9.55
N GLY A 44 -8.58 2.67 -10.73
CA GLY A 44 -9.47 3.08 -11.79
C GLY A 44 -9.52 2.08 -12.94
N LEU A 45 -10.49 2.23 -13.82
CA LEU A 45 -10.67 1.35 -14.96
C LEU A 45 -9.73 1.73 -16.11
N VAL A 46 -8.94 0.75 -16.55
CA VAL A 46 -8.13 0.82 -17.76
C VAL A 46 -8.52 -0.36 -18.66
N CYS A 47 -9.07 -0.12 -19.84
CA CYS A 47 -9.55 -1.17 -20.74
C CYS A 47 -10.49 -2.19 -20.04
N ASN A 48 -11.46 -1.71 -19.28
CA ASN A 48 -12.40 -2.49 -18.47
C ASN A 48 -11.76 -3.36 -17.37
N THR A 49 -10.50 -3.13 -17.03
CA THR A 49 -9.82 -3.78 -15.92
C THR A 49 -9.60 -2.76 -14.81
N LEU A 50 -9.93 -3.11 -13.58
CA LEU A 50 -9.65 -2.28 -12.42
C LEU A 50 -8.15 -2.36 -12.11
N VAL A 51 -7.47 -1.23 -12.15
CA VAL A 51 -6.01 -1.12 -12.00
C VAL A 51 -5.66 -0.25 -10.79
N HIS A 52 -4.80 -0.74 -9.93
CA HIS A 52 -4.21 0.03 -8.84
C HIS A 52 -3.06 0.87 -9.38
N HIS A 53 -3.18 2.20 -9.36
CA HIS A 53 -2.22 3.10 -10.01
C HIS A 53 -0.87 3.22 -9.28
N TYR A 54 -0.82 2.92 -7.98
CA TYR A 54 0.38 3.08 -7.13
C TYR A 54 0.82 1.77 -6.48
N GLY A 55 0.69 0.68 -7.22
CA GLY A 55 1.02 -0.65 -6.74
C GLY A 55 -0.16 -1.37 -6.09
N PRO A 56 -0.08 -2.70 -5.98
CA PRO A 56 -1.18 -3.49 -5.47
C PRO A 56 -1.37 -3.25 -3.97
N HIS A 57 -2.61 -2.98 -3.60
CA HIS A 57 -3.04 -2.86 -2.22
C HIS A 57 -4.08 -3.95 -1.95
N ILE A 58 -3.80 -4.81 -1.00
CA ILE A 58 -4.72 -5.84 -0.53
C ILE A 58 -5.10 -5.47 0.91
N PHE A 59 -6.41 -5.40 1.17
CA PHE A 59 -6.87 -5.22 2.53
C PHE A 59 -6.69 -6.52 3.31
N HIS A 60 -5.99 -6.43 4.44
CA HIS A 60 -5.77 -7.55 5.34
C HIS A 60 -5.74 -7.09 6.79
N THR A 61 -6.40 -7.81 7.67
CA THR A 61 -6.45 -7.50 9.10
C THR A 61 -7.01 -8.67 9.91
N ASP A 62 -6.69 -8.70 11.20
CA ASP A 62 -7.36 -9.53 12.21
C ASP A 62 -8.42 -8.75 12.99
N ASP A 63 -8.39 -7.41 12.86
CA ASP A 63 -9.28 -6.51 13.58
C ASP A 63 -10.68 -6.50 12.96
N THR A 64 -11.63 -7.06 13.70
CA THR A 64 -13.03 -7.13 13.29
C THR A 64 -13.71 -5.75 13.28
N GLU A 65 -13.27 -4.80 14.11
CA GLU A 65 -13.86 -3.45 14.15
C GLU A 65 -13.47 -2.68 12.89
N VAL A 66 -12.19 -2.76 12.50
CA VAL A 66 -11.69 -2.15 11.25
C VAL A 66 -12.40 -2.76 10.04
N PHE A 67 -12.51 -4.10 9.97
CA PHE A 67 -13.24 -4.76 8.90
C PHE A 67 -14.70 -4.33 8.84
N SER A 68 -15.39 -4.31 9.98
CA SER A 68 -16.81 -3.92 10.07
C SER A 68 -17.02 -2.46 9.70
N PHE A 69 -16.12 -1.57 10.11
CA PHE A 69 -16.16 -0.15 9.75
C PHE A 69 -16.12 0.04 8.24
N LEU A 70 -15.15 -0.56 7.55
CA LEU A 70 -15.00 -0.43 6.10
C LEU A 70 -16.11 -1.16 5.33
N SER A 71 -16.64 -2.26 5.86
CA SER A 71 -17.75 -3.02 5.27
C SER A 71 -19.06 -2.22 5.17
N ARG A 72 -19.16 -1.08 5.82
CA ARG A 72 -20.27 -0.13 5.64
C ARG A 72 -20.26 0.51 4.24
N TYR A 73 -19.11 0.50 3.55
CA TYR A 73 -18.88 1.26 2.32
C TYR A 73 -18.54 0.39 1.11
N THR A 74 -18.35 -0.92 1.31
CA THR A 74 -18.07 -1.85 0.23
C THR A 74 -18.51 -3.27 0.56
N GLU A 75 -18.80 -4.05 -0.48
CA GLU A 75 -18.76 -5.50 -0.41
C GLU A 75 -17.32 -5.95 -0.65
N TRP A 76 -16.95 -7.13 -0.13
CA TRP A 76 -15.61 -7.66 -0.22
C TRP A 76 -15.53 -8.89 -1.12
N ILE A 77 -14.49 -8.95 -1.92
CA ILE A 77 -14.09 -10.16 -2.64
C ILE A 77 -12.96 -10.80 -1.84
N PRO A 78 -13.12 -12.03 -1.31
CA PRO A 78 -12.01 -12.74 -0.69
C PRO A 78 -10.81 -12.84 -1.65
N PHE A 79 -9.64 -12.51 -1.18
CA PHE A 79 -8.44 -12.50 -2.00
C PHE A 79 -7.21 -12.87 -1.19
N GLU A 80 -6.62 -14.01 -1.50
CA GLU A 80 -5.37 -14.47 -0.90
C GLU A 80 -4.19 -14.11 -1.79
N LEU A 81 -3.25 -13.34 -1.24
CA LEU A 81 -2.05 -12.99 -1.99
C LEU A 81 -1.04 -14.14 -2.00
N LYS A 82 -0.78 -14.67 -3.19
CA LYS A 82 0.22 -15.70 -3.48
C LYS A 82 1.18 -15.19 -4.55
N PRO A 83 2.15 -14.35 -4.20
CA PRO A 83 3.06 -13.77 -5.17
C PRO A 83 4.06 -14.81 -5.68
N LYS A 84 4.61 -14.56 -6.86
CA LYS A 84 5.79 -15.27 -7.37
C LYS A 84 7.03 -14.36 -7.32
N GLY A 85 8.20 -14.99 -7.39
CA GLY A 85 9.47 -14.30 -7.48
C GLY A 85 10.30 -14.82 -8.64
N ASP A 86 10.77 -13.93 -9.50
CA ASP A 86 11.79 -14.26 -10.48
C ASP A 86 13.16 -14.14 -9.81
N SER A 87 13.74 -15.26 -9.41
CA SER A 87 15.00 -15.35 -8.68
C SER A 87 16.13 -15.94 -9.55
N ARG A 88 17.35 -16.00 -9.02
CA ARG A 88 18.44 -16.75 -9.64
C ARG A 88 18.15 -18.26 -9.78
N LEU A 89 17.22 -18.77 -9.00
CA LEU A 89 16.78 -20.17 -9.02
C LEU A 89 15.59 -20.42 -9.96
N GLY A 90 15.20 -19.41 -10.76
CA GLY A 90 14.03 -19.43 -11.61
C GLY A 90 12.82 -18.76 -10.98
N ARG A 91 11.65 -18.95 -11.61
CA ARG A 91 10.37 -18.43 -11.09
C ARG A 91 9.86 -19.37 -10.00
N ILE A 92 9.70 -18.82 -8.81
CA ILE A 92 9.33 -19.56 -7.59
C ILE A 92 8.10 -18.94 -6.90
N SER A 93 7.37 -19.76 -6.16
CA SER A 93 6.29 -19.32 -5.29
C SER A 93 6.83 -18.65 -4.03
N LEU A 94 6.16 -17.61 -3.56
CA LEU A 94 6.47 -16.87 -2.33
C LEU A 94 5.22 -16.83 -1.41
N PRO A 95 5.41 -16.79 -0.08
CA PRO A 95 6.66 -16.87 0.67
C PRO A 95 7.37 -18.22 0.51
N TYR A 96 8.65 -18.30 0.90
CA TYR A 96 9.41 -19.54 0.86
C TYR A 96 8.71 -20.64 1.69
N SER A 97 8.43 -21.78 1.07
CA SER A 97 7.55 -22.83 1.60
C SER A 97 7.89 -24.20 1.01
N LYS A 98 7.17 -25.24 1.43
CA LYS A 98 7.29 -26.57 0.81
C LYS A 98 7.04 -26.54 -0.70
N LYS A 99 6.12 -25.69 -1.17
CA LYS A 99 5.90 -25.48 -2.62
C LYS A 99 7.16 -24.94 -3.30
N THR A 100 7.80 -23.92 -2.70
CA THR A 100 9.06 -23.38 -3.21
C THR A 100 10.17 -24.42 -3.21
N ILE A 101 10.28 -25.24 -2.16
CA ILE A 101 11.25 -26.35 -2.07
C ILE A 101 11.01 -27.35 -3.20
N SER A 102 9.75 -27.70 -3.49
CA SER A 102 9.39 -28.61 -4.59
C SER A 102 9.74 -28.02 -5.97
N GLU A 103 9.53 -26.71 -6.15
CA GLU A 103 9.88 -26.00 -7.41
C GLU A 103 11.40 -25.94 -7.64
N ILE A 104 12.18 -25.73 -6.57
CA ILE A 104 13.66 -25.67 -6.61
C ILE A 104 14.29 -27.07 -6.65
N GLY A 105 13.60 -28.08 -6.11
CA GLY A 105 14.10 -29.46 -5.99
C GLY A 105 14.98 -29.71 -4.78
N ARG A 106 15.19 -28.74 -3.89
CA ARG A 106 15.91 -28.86 -2.62
C ARG A 106 15.50 -27.81 -1.61
N GLU A 107 15.72 -28.09 -0.35
CA GLU A 107 15.60 -27.09 0.72
C GLU A 107 16.79 -26.13 0.72
N LEU A 108 16.55 -24.88 1.08
CA LEU A 108 17.56 -23.84 1.23
C LEU A 108 17.81 -23.56 2.72
N SER A 109 19.08 -23.28 3.08
CA SER A 109 19.39 -22.73 4.39
C SER A 109 18.85 -21.28 4.50
N GLN A 110 18.79 -20.76 5.73
CA GLN A 110 18.36 -19.37 5.94
C GLN A 110 19.24 -18.37 5.21
N GLU A 111 20.54 -18.61 5.14
CA GLU A 111 21.51 -17.79 4.42
C GLU A 111 21.27 -17.85 2.91
N GLU A 112 20.98 -19.05 2.38
CA GLU A 112 20.65 -19.24 0.96
C GLU A 112 19.32 -18.58 0.59
N ILE A 113 18.29 -18.64 1.46
CA ILE A 113 17.02 -17.94 1.25
C ILE A 113 17.29 -16.43 1.13
N VAL A 114 18.08 -15.86 2.03
CA VAL A 114 18.47 -14.44 1.96
C VAL A 114 19.23 -14.14 0.67
N GLU A 115 20.27 -14.90 0.36
CA GLU A 115 21.17 -14.66 -0.77
C GLU A 115 20.44 -14.78 -2.12
N TYR A 116 19.61 -15.82 -2.32
CA TYR A 116 19.00 -16.10 -3.63
C TYR A 116 17.62 -15.45 -3.83
N ILE A 117 16.91 -15.11 -2.75
CA ILE A 117 15.53 -14.64 -2.87
C ILE A 117 15.38 -13.18 -2.47
N PHE A 118 16.06 -12.74 -1.40
CA PHE A 118 15.74 -11.42 -0.82
C PHE A 118 16.79 -10.34 -1.03
N LYS A 119 18.06 -10.71 -1.15
CA LYS A 119 19.18 -9.75 -1.18
C LYS A 119 19.08 -8.76 -2.34
N GLU A 120 19.08 -9.24 -3.57
CA GLU A 120 19.04 -8.40 -4.76
C GLU A 120 17.75 -7.58 -4.87
N TYR A 121 16.60 -8.17 -4.46
CA TYR A 121 15.35 -7.44 -4.36
C TYR A 121 15.45 -6.28 -3.37
N SER A 122 16.02 -6.54 -2.19
CA SER A 122 16.16 -5.53 -1.14
C SER A 122 17.13 -4.43 -1.54
N GLU A 123 18.25 -4.77 -2.17
CA GLU A 123 19.21 -3.79 -2.70
C GLU A 123 18.58 -2.87 -3.74
N LYS A 124 17.78 -3.41 -4.68
CA LYS A 124 17.00 -2.61 -5.62
C LYS A 124 15.97 -1.72 -4.93
N GLN A 125 15.22 -2.30 -3.98
CA GLN A 125 14.17 -1.58 -3.25
C GLN A 125 14.72 -0.43 -2.42
N TRP A 126 15.89 -0.61 -1.80
CA TRP A 126 16.50 0.37 -0.90
C TRP A 126 17.58 1.22 -1.58
N GLY A 127 18.13 0.76 -2.71
CA GLY A 127 19.17 1.44 -3.48
C GLY A 127 20.49 1.56 -2.72
N VAL A 128 20.78 0.64 -1.79
CA VAL A 128 22.01 0.52 -1.02
C VAL A 128 22.39 -0.96 -0.91
N PRO A 129 23.67 -1.29 -0.66
CA PRO A 129 24.11 -2.66 -0.39
C PRO A 129 23.30 -3.30 0.75
N PHE A 130 23.12 -4.62 0.70
CA PHE A 130 22.24 -5.33 1.64
C PHE A 130 22.68 -5.18 3.11
N ASP A 131 23.97 -5.13 3.37
CA ASP A 131 24.57 -4.96 4.69
C ASP A 131 24.37 -3.55 5.28
N GLU A 132 24.08 -2.56 4.44
CA GLU A 132 23.71 -1.21 4.86
C GLU A 132 22.21 -1.06 5.15
N ILE A 133 21.38 -2.04 4.79
CA ILE A 133 19.93 -2.02 5.08
C ILE A 133 19.70 -2.27 6.57
N PRO A 134 18.93 -1.43 7.27
CA PRO A 134 18.66 -1.60 8.68
C PRO A 134 18.12 -3.00 9.03
N LYS A 135 18.67 -3.62 10.08
CA LYS A 135 18.25 -4.97 10.53
C LYS A 135 16.77 -5.07 10.89
N THR A 136 16.15 -3.97 11.28
CA THR A 136 14.69 -3.90 11.52
C THR A 136 13.88 -4.19 10.26
N ILE A 137 14.48 -4.03 9.08
CA ILE A 137 13.88 -4.33 7.79
C ILE A 137 14.23 -5.76 7.37
N THR A 138 15.51 -6.11 7.40
CA THR A 138 15.96 -7.45 6.97
C THR A 138 15.44 -8.56 7.89
N ASN A 139 15.18 -8.29 9.17
CA ASN A 139 14.56 -9.24 10.09
C ASN A 139 13.09 -9.57 9.77
N ARG A 140 12.47 -8.83 8.84
CA ARG A 140 11.10 -9.12 8.35
C ARG A 140 11.06 -10.15 7.23
N ILE A 141 12.21 -10.64 6.78
CA ILE A 141 12.28 -11.71 5.78
C ILE A 141 11.56 -12.94 6.34
N PRO A 142 10.50 -13.44 5.67
CA PRO A 142 9.72 -14.56 6.17
C PRO A 142 10.60 -15.80 6.30
N LYS A 143 10.48 -16.51 7.42
CA LYS A 143 11.06 -17.85 7.58
C LYS A 143 10.27 -18.85 6.75
N THR A 144 10.85 -20.03 6.56
CA THR A 144 10.19 -21.15 5.89
C THR A 144 8.81 -21.37 6.51
N ALA A 145 7.76 -21.21 5.73
CA ALA A 145 6.41 -21.55 6.17
C ALA A 145 6.27 -23.09 6.19
N ASP A 146 5.77 -23.64 7.28
CA ASP A 146 5.51 -25.07 7.42
C ASP A 146 4.18 -25.50 6.76
N CYS A 147 3.80 -24.77 5.73
CA CYS A 147 2.58 -24.90 4.95
C CYS A 147 2.90 -25.28 3.50
N ASP A 148 2.03 -26.06 2.88
CA ASP A 148 2.24 -26.52 1.49
C ASP A 148 2.01 -25.41 0.46
N ASP A 149 1.07 -24.49 0.69
CA ASP A 149 0.71 -23.40 -0.22
C ASP A 149 0.31 -22.13 0.57
N PRO A 150 1.28 -21.49 1.28
CA PRO A 150 0.97 -20.36 2.15
C PRO A 150 0.56 -19.12 1.36
N THR A 151 -0.25 -18.27 2.02
CA THR A 151 -0.51 -16.91 1.55
C THR A 151 0.54 -15.96 2.11
N TRP A 152 0.70 -14.78 1.49
CA TRP A 152 1.64 -13.76 1.98
C TRP A 152 1.25 -13.23 3.38
N PHE A 153 -0.05 -13.21 3.69
CA PHE A 153 -0.61 -12.78 4.97
C PHE A 153 -1.18 -13.96 5.75
N GLU A 154 -0.41 -15.04 5.84
CA GLU A 154 -0.84 -16.26 6.52
C GLU A 154 -1.31 -15.98 7.96
N GLY A 155 -2.41 -16.63 8.35
CA GLY A 155 -3.02 -16.48 9.67
C GLY A 155 -3.92 -15.26 9.84
N GLN A 156 -3.95 -14.32 8.91
CA GLN A 156 -4.85 -13.18 9.03
C GLN A 156 -6.30 -13.52 8.65
N LYS A 157 -7.21 -13.10 9.50
CA LYS A 157 -8.64 -13.44 9.43
C LYS A 157 -9.33 -12.89 8.18
N TYR A 158 -9.00 -11.67 7.80
CA TYR A 158 -9.58 -10.99 6.65
C TYR A 158 -8.49 -10.67 5.64
N GLN A 159 -8.66 -11.21 4.42
CA GLN A 159 -7.82 -10.90 3.27
C GLN A 159 -8.77 -10.72 2.09
N CYS A 160 -8.87 -9.51 1.55
CA CYS A 160 -9.87 -9.22 0.54
C CYS A 160 -9.56 -7.96 -0.27
N LEU A 161 -10.33 -7.76 -1.33
CA LEU A 161 -10.35 -6.55 -2.14
C LEU A 161 -11.76 -5.96 -2.12
N PRO A 162 -11.91 -4.62 -2.14
CA PRO A 162 -13.22 -4.01 -2.32
C PRO A 162 -13.77 -4.36 -3.70
N LYS A 163 -15.04 -4.79 -3.76
CA LYS A 163 -15.68 -5.34 -4.97
C LYS A 163 -15.63 -4.38 -6.16
N ASP A 164 -15.88 -3.10 -5.91
CA ASP A 164 -15.91 -2.05 -6.94
C ASP A 164 -14.62 -1.22 -6.97
N GLY A 165 -13.59 -1.65 -6.23
CA GLY A 165 -12.33 -0.94 -6.05
C GLY A 165 -12.30 -0.01 -4.84
N TYR A 166 -11.09 0.43 -4.52
CA TYR A 166 -10.85 1.33 -3.39
C TYR A 166 -11.44 2.72 -3.64
N THR A 167 -11.29 3.26 -4.85
CA THR A 167 -11.80 4.59 -5.18
C THR A 167 -13.30 4.68 -4.97
N ALA A 168 -14.06 3.69 -5.47
CA ALA A 168 -15.50 3.64 -5.28
C ALA A 168 -15.90 3.51 -3.78
N MET A 169 -15.14 2.74 -3.00
CA MET A 169 -15.32 2.68 -1.55
C MET A 169 -15.08 4.05 -0.89
N PHE A 170 -14.03 4.75 -1.28
CA PHE A 170 -13.72 6.08 -0.76
C PHE A 170 -14.75 7.14 -1.17
N GLU A 171 -15.29 7.08 -2.37
CA GLU A 171 -16.39 7.95 -2.81
C GLU A 171 -17.60 7.81 -1.90
N ARG A 172 -17.98 6.57 -1.54
CA ARG A 172 -19.07 6.31 -0.58
C ARG A 172 -18.75 6.81 0.84
N MET A 173 -17.49 6.68 1.28
CA MET A 173 -17.03 7.22 2.57
C MET A 173 -17.08 8.74 2.63
N LEU A 174 -16.87 9.40 1.49
CA LEU A 174 -16.80 10.86 1.37
C LEU A 174 -18.14 11.51 1.02
N GLU A 175 -19.22 10.75 0.96
CA GLU A 175 -20.56 11.30 0.75
C GLU A 175 -20.84 12.44 1.76
N ASP A 176 -21.26 13.60 1.27
CA ASP A 176 -21.47 14.85 2.03
C ASP A 176 -20.22 15.38 2.77
N ILE A 177 -19.02 15.06 2.34
CA ILE A 177 -17.76 15.66 2.81
C ILE A 177 -17.14 16.45 1.66
N THR A 178 -16.84 17.71 1.90
CA THR A 178 -16.21 18.57 0.89
C THR A 178 -14.75 18.18 0.71
N VAL A 179 -14.36 17.92 -0.54
CA VAL A 179 -12.98 17.59 -0.92
C VAL A 179 -12.47 18.59 -1.95
N HIS A 180 -11.37 19.25 -1.63
CA HIS A 180 -10.65 20.15 -2.52
C HIS A 180 -9.45 19.41 -3.10
N LEU A 181 -9.49 19.12 -4.41
CA LEU A 181 -8.40 18.48 -5.14
C LEU A 181 -7.47 19.52 -5.79
N ASN A 182 -6.27 19.10 -6.20
CA ASN A 182 -5.26 19.96 -6.82
C ASN A 182 -4.87 21.17 -5.94
N CYS A 183 -4.97 21.04 -4.63
CA CYS A 183 -4.61 22.07 -3.70
C CYS A 183 -3.08 22.21 -3.58
N SER A 184 -2.58 23.43 -3.46
CA SER A 184 -1.18 23.62 -3.05
C SER A 184 -0.96 23.12 -1.63
N GLU A 185 0.28 22.73 -1.28
CA GLU A 185 0.61 22.22 0.06
C GLU A 185 0.22 23.17 1.21
N ASN A 186 0.10 24.46 0.95
CA ASN A 186 -0.19 25.49 1.96
C ASN A 186 -1.59 26.12 1.82
N GLN A 187 -2.41 25.69 0.87
CA GLN A 187 -3.74 26.30 0.65
C GLN A 187 -4.63 26.20 1.89
N TRP A 188 -4.59 25.08 2.60
CA TRP A 188 -5.35 24.88 3.83
C TRP A 188 -5.00 25.90 4.94
N VAL A 189 -3.76 26.45 4.94
CA VAL A 189 -3.31 27.45 5.92
C VAL A 189 -4.09 28.75 5.75
N THR A 190 -4.37 29.16 4.50
CA THR A 190 -5.11 30.38 4.20
C THR A 190 -6.60 30.26 4.46
N GLU A 191 -7.13 29.03 4.44
CA GLU A 191 -8.56 28.75 4.61
C GLU A 191 -8.93 28.32 6.03
N ARG A 192 -7.93 28.15 6.92
CA ARG A 192 -8.16 27.69 8.29
C ARG A 192 -8.66 28.85 9.17
N GLN A 193 -9.59 28.53 10.07
CA GLN A 193 -10.01 29.40 11.17
C GLN A 193 -9.21 29.06 12.43
N GLU A 194 -9.20 29.95 13.41
CA GLU A 194 -8.42 29.77 14.66
C GLU A 194 -8.85 28.53 15.45
N ASP A 195 -10.16 28.23 15.45
CA ASP A 195 -10.75 27.11 16.21
C ASP A 195 -10.85 25.82 15.39
N ASP A 196 -10.30 25.75 14.16
CA ASP A 196 -10.33 24.54 13.36
C ASP A 196 -9.45 23.44 13.95
N LEU A 197 -10.01 22.22 14.04
CA LEU A 197 -9.21 21.02 14.29
C LEU A 197 -8.44 20.66 13.00
N ILE A 198 -7.13 20.59 13.09
CA ILE A 198 -6.27 20.21 11.96
C ILE A 198 -5.84 18.76 12.09
N VAL A 199 -6.13 17.95 11.05
CA VAL A 199 -5.61 16.58 10.90
C VAL A 199 -4.67 16.57 9.70
N TYR A 200 -3.39 16.44 9.95
CA TYR A 200 -2.37 16.44 8.90
C TYR A 200 -1.88 15.02 8.62
N THR A 201 -2.13 14.52 7.41
CA THR A 201 -1.69 13.18 6.96
C THR A 201 -0.60 13.23 5.89
N GLY A 202 -0.05 14.42 5.64
CA GLY A 202 1.08 14.62 4.74
C GLY A 202 2.43 14.29 5.39
N LYS A 203 3.50 14.72 4.75
CA LYS A 203 4.86 14.50 5.27
C LYS A 203 5.10 15.37 6.50
N ILE A 204 5.49 14.75 7.60
CA ILE A 204 5.68 15.47 8.87
C ILE A 204 6.76 16.54 8.81
N ASP A 205 7.82 16.32 8.07
CA ASP A 205 8.88 17.32 7.85
C ASP A 205 8.36 18.54 7.05
N SER A 206 7.47 18.34 6.09
CA SER A 206 6.80 19.43 5.37
C SER A 206 5.91 20.26 6.30
N TYR A 207 5.18 19.64 7.24
CA TYR A 207 4.38 20.34 8.22
C TYR A 207 5.21 21.32 9.06
N PHE A 208 6.42 20.93 9.42
CA PHE A 208 7.37 21.76 10.17
C PHE A 208 8.32 22.55 9.28
N ASN A 209 8.04 22.73 7.98
CA ASN A 209 8.92 23.41 7.02
C ASN A 209 10.36 22.91 7.04
N SER A 210 10.55 21.64 7.33
CA SER A 210 11.85 20.95 7.42
C SER A 210 12.86 21.63 8.36
N ILE A 211 12.40 22.33 9.41
CA ILE A 211 13.28 23.07 10.36
C ILE A 211 14.29 22.15 11.08
N TYR A 212 13.99 20.85 11.19
CA TYR A 212 14.89 19.83 11.75
C TYR A 212 15.56 18.98 10.66
N GLY A 213 15.54 19.42 9.39
CA GLY A 213 16.00 18.67 8.24
C GLY A 213 14.89 17.83 7.60
N LYS A 214 15.17 17.33 6.37
CA LYS A 214 14.27 16.45 5.64
C LYS A 214 14.43 15.01 6.13
N LEU A 215 13.30 14.32 6.31
CA LEU A 215 13.33 12.89 6.56
C LEU A 215 13.69 12.11 5.28
N PRO A 216 14.44 11.01 5.38
CA PRO A 216 14.76 10.19 4.22
C PRO A 216 13.50 9.47 3.72
N TYR A 217 13.19 9.65 2.44
CA TYR A 217 12.12 8.94 1.73
C TYR A 217 12.69 8.09 0.61
N ARG A 218 11.99 7.01 0.29
CA ARG A 218 12.16 6.28 -0.95
C ARG A 218 11.01 6.59 -1.88
N SER A 219 11.33 7.10 -3.06
CA SER A 219 10.36 7.32 -4.12
C SER A 219 10.23 6.05 -4.97
N LEU A 220 9.01 5.76 -5.40
CA LEU A 220 8.74 4.70 -6.36
C LEU A 220 8.30 5.33 -7.69
N GLU A 221 8.80 4.81 -8.79
CA GLU A 221 8.34 5.11 -10.13
C GLU A 221 7.43 3.98 -10.60
N PHE A 222 6.25 4.32 -11.12
CA PHE A 222 5.30 3.37 -11.68
C PHE A 222 5.25 3.52 -13.20
N LYS A 223 5.54 2.42 -13.91
CA LYS A 223 5.50 2.37 -15.38
C LYS A 223 4.34 1.47 -15.80
N HIS A 224 3.28 2.06 -16.32
CA HIS A 224 2.11 1.34 -16.80
C HIS A 224 2.30 0.91 -18.25
N ARG A 225 1.99 -0.36 -18.54
CA ARG A 225 2.04 -0.93 -19.90
C ARG A 225 0.84 -1.84 -20.10
N VAL A 226 0.29 -1.82 -21.31
CA VAL A 226 -0.71 -2.80 -21.74
C VAL A 226 0.03 -3.91 -22.49
N LEU A 227 -0.13 -5.13 -22.04
CA LEU A 227 0.47 -6.33 -22.65
C LEU A 227 -0.62 -7.18 -23.29
N CYS A 228 -0.25 -7.95 -24.32
CA CYS A 228 -1.16 -8.91 -24.95
C CYS A 228 -1.29 -10.21 -24.17
N GLU A 229 -0.41 -10.44 -23.20
CA GLU A 229 -0.36 -11.65 -22.39
C GLU A 229 -0.88 -11.39 -20.98
N LYS A 230 -1.68 -12.32 -20.48
CA LYS A 230 -2.15 -12.29 -19.09
C LYS A 230 -1.04 -12.77 -18.16
N GLN A 231 -0.78 -12.02 -17.10
CA GLN A 231 0.09 -12.46 -16.02
C GLN A 231 -0.55 -13.64 -15.25
N ASP A 232 0.25 -14.62 -14.87
CA ASP A 232 -0.21 -15.85 -14.21
C ASP A 232 -0.44 -15.71 -12.69
N THR A 233 -0.04 -14.59 -12.12
CA THR A 233 -0.26 -14.25 -10.70
C THR A 233 -0.44 -12.75 -10.54
N PHE A 234 -1.03 -12.33 -9.42
CA PHE A 234 -1.28 -10.91 -9.14
C PHE A 234 0.00 -10.10 -8.96
N ILE A 235 1.05 -10.69 -8.38
CA ILE A 235 2.34 -10.03 -8.15
C ILE A 235 3.48 -10.96 -8.55
N VAL A 236 4.43 -10.43 -9.32
CA VAL A 236 5.75 -11.04 -9.56
C VAL A 236 6.82 -10.11 -9.03
N ASN A 237 7.53 -10.55 -7.99
CA ASN A 237 8.69 -9.84 -7.47
C ASN A 237 9.92 -10.18 -8.34
N GLN A 238 10.72 -9.18 -8.66
CA GLN A 238 11.99 -9.34 -9.38
C GLN A 238 13.12 -9.54 -8.38
N ASN A 239 13.33 -10.78 -7.98
CA ASN A 239 14.28 -11.20 -6.96
C ASN A 239 15.70 -11.45 -7.52
N ASN A 240 16.02 -10.87 -8.67
CA ASN A 240 17.31 -10.95 -9.34
C ASN A 240 17.72 -9.58 -9.88
N SER A 241 18.98 -9.42 -10.27
CA SER A 241 19.56 -8.18 -10.78
C SER A 241 19.38 -7.99 -12.30
N THR A 242 18.67 -8.87 -13.01
CA THR A 242 18.51 -8.80 -14.48
C THR A 242 17.56 -7.68 -14.92
N THR A 243 16.77 -7.14 -14.01
CA THR A 243 15.82 -6.05 -14.25
C THR A 243 16.13 -4.85 -13.33
N ASP A 244 15.77 -3.65 -13.78
CA ASP A 244 15.89 -2.40 -13.03
C ASP A 244 14.68 -2.08 -12.14
N TYR A 245 13.64 -2.89 -12.20
CA TYR A 245 12.43 -2.73 -11.39
C TYR A 245 12.28 -3.86 -10.35
N THR A 246 11.52 -3.58 -9.30
CA THR A 246 11.37 -4.49 -8.16
C THR A 246 10.17 -5.41 -8.28
N ARG A 247 9.10 -4.99 -9.00
CA ARG A 247 7.83 -5.71 -9.00
C ARG A 247 7.04 -5.45 -10.28
N GLN A 248 6.31 -6.49 -10.70
CA GLN A 248 5.29 -6.42 -11.74
C GLN A 248 3.94 -6.89 -11.14
N TYR A 249 2.83 -6.25 -11.49
CA TYR A 249 1.48 -6.55 -11.02
C TYR A 249 0.43 -6.20 -12.07
#